data_e4f4231cc57ef7169177957ed8666b15
#
_entry.id   e4f4231cc57ef7169177957ed8666b15
#
_cell.length_a   1.000
_cell.length_b   1.000
_cell.length_c   1.000
_cell.angle_alpha   90.00
_cell.angle_beta   90.00
_cell.angle_gamma   90.00
#
_symmetry.space_group_name_H-M   'P 1'
#
loop_
_entity.id
_entity.type
_entity.pdbx_description
1 polymer ?
#
loop_
_entity_poly.entity_id
_entity_poly.type
_entity_poly.pdbx_seq_one_letter_code
_entity_poly.pdbx_strand_id
1 'polypeptide(L)'
;SGYVQIMGTGALVLPASTTANRPTGVTGMIRHNTTTGNFEGYDGSSWGSLAGSTSASEDSDNTATKTKVQIGTSVVNIDTWTTSSYWGAKYNYVAYDEVNGEMQTGIIHVVHDSTTAYMSEYGITHTGSSIFLTFTVDISGGYVRLRGVGDSTTNSVTAFRTALGSSSSADSSSTNTGLTLVSDLDSSQTSLDTTAFATYRGVSYLCVAQNAGSTDDSTVGYEIVKINATHNGTTA
;
A
#
# COMPACT_ATOMS: atom_id res chain seq x y z
N SER A 1 12.35 -42.76 -4.51
CA SER A 1 11.54 -41.70 -3.90
C SER A 1 10.10 -42.19 -3.84
N GLY A 2 9.54 -42.27 -2.64
CA GLY A 2 8.14 -42.64 -2.42
C GLY A 2 7.33 -41.44 -1.98
N TYR A 3 6.03 -41.44 -2.32
CA TYR A 3 5.05 -40.48 -1.81
C TYR A 3 3.85 -41.26 -1.23
N VAL A 4 3.13 -40.63 -0.31
CA VAL A 4 1.84 -41.12 0.18
C VAL A 4 0.73 -40.44 -0.61
N GLN A 5 -0.10 -41.25 -1.27
CA GLN A 5 -1.27 -40.75 -1.99
C GLN A 5 -2.53 -41.18 -1.24
N ILE A 6 -3.39 -40.22 -0.90
CA ILE A 6 -4.70 -40.46 -0.30
C ILE A 6 -5.73 -40.28 -1.40
N MET A 7 -6.41 -41.36 -1.77
CA MET A 7 -7.43 -41.37 -2.83
C MET A 7 -8.82 -41.57 -2.23
N GLY A 8 -9.82 -40.88 -2.78
CA GLY A 8 -11.21 -40.97 -2.37
C GLY A 8 -11.81 -39.64 -1.95
N THR A 9 -13.04 -39.68 -1.45
CA THR A 9 -13.80 -38.50 -0.99
C THR A 9 -13.60 -38.20 0.50
N GLY A 10 -12.72 -38.94 1.17
CA GLY A 10 -12.39 -38.74 2.59
C GLY A 10 -11.42 -37.59 2.83
N ALA A 11 -11.11 -37.34 4.10
CA ALA A 11 -10.19 -36.31 4.54
C ALA A 11 -9.07 -36.91 5.41
N LEU A 12 -7.90 -36.27 5.41
CA LEU A 12 -6.82 -36.53 6.36
C LEU A 12 -6.99 -35.63 7.59
N VAL A 13 -7.08 -36.25 8.78
CA VAL A 13 -7.05 -35.50 10.05
C VAL A 13 -5.60 -35.36 10.48
N LEU A 14 -5.15 -34.11 10.59
CA LEU A 14 -3.83 -33.78 11.08
C LEU A 14 -3.83 -33.55 12.59
N PRO A 15 -2.67 -33.76 13.29
CA PRO A 15 -2.55 -33.40 14.69
C PRO A 15 -2.95 -31.96 14.93
N ALA A 16 -3.77 -31.71 15.97
CA ALA A 16 -4.27 -30.39 16.32
C ALA A 16 -3.96 -30.06 17.78
N SER A 17 -3.44 -28.88 18.06
CA SER A 17 -3.21 -28.37 19.42
C SER A 17 -2.85 -26.88 19.37
N THR A 18 -2.70 -26.27 20.57
CA THR A 18 -2.38 -24.82 20.70
C THR A 18 -0.96 -24.49 20.28
N THR A 19 -0.68 -23.19 20.12
CA THR A 19 0.68 -22.68 19.87
C THR A 19 1.66 -23.10 20.97
N ALA A 20 1.23 -23.11 22.24
CA ALA A 20 2.08 -23.50 23.38
C ALA A 20 2.50 -24.96 23.33
N ASN A 21 1.72 -25.82 22.71
CA ASN A 21 1.96 -27.26 22.58
C ASN A 21 2.62 -27.65 21.25
N ARG A 22 3.33 -26.74 20.60
CA ARG A 22 4.13 -27.09 19.42
C ARG A 22 5.22 -28.07 19.80
N PRO A 23 5.37 -29.18 19.06
CA PRO A 23 6.52 -30.06 19.26
C PRO A 23 7.81 -29.36 18.82
N THR A 24 8.97 -29.93 19.24
CA THR A 24 10.24 -29.55 18.62
C THR A 24 10.13 -29.74 17.12
N GLY A 25 10.40 -28.69 16.34
CA GLY A 25 10.21 -28.70 14.90
C GLY A 25 11.18 -29.64 14.18
N VAL A 26 10.64 -30.43 13.26
CA VAL A 26 11.42 -31.16 12.26
C VAL A 26 10.91 -30.72 10.89
N THR A 27 11.83 -30.40 9.99
CA THR A 27 11.51 -29.93 8.64
C THR A 27 10.46 -30.82 7.95
N GLY A 28 9.40 -30.20 7.46
CA GLY A 28 8.31 -30.90 6.79
C GLY A 28 7.15 -31.33 7.71
N MET A 29 7.21 -31.06 9.01
CA MET A 29 6.06 -31.28 9.90
C MET A 29 4.89 -30.38 9.50
N ILE A 30 3.68 -30.94 9.59
CA ILE A 30 2.40 -30.24 9.33
C ILE A 30 1.43 -30.54 10.47
N ARG A 31 0.69 -29.50 10.93
CA ARG A 31 -0.34 -29.64 11.97
C ARG A 31 -1.38 -28.52 11.86
N HIS A 32 -2.50 -28.67 12.58
CA HIS A 32 -3.47 -27.59 12.80
C HIS A 32 -3.21 -26.90 14.15
N ASN A 33 -3.04 -25.58 14.13
CA ASN A 33 -2.88 -24.77 15.34
C ASN A 33 -4.24 -24.20 15.78
N THR A 34 -4.75 -24.69 16.91
CA THR A 34 -6.06 -24.27 17.43
C THR A 34 -6.06 -22.87 18.03
N THR A 35 -4.92 -22.29 18.37
CA THR A 35 -4.83 -20.90 18.84
C THR A 35 -5.01 -19.91 17.70
N THR A 36 -4.43 -20.20 16.54
CA THR A 36 -4.49 -19.33 15.35
C THR A 36 -5.59 -19.73 14.36
N GLY A 37 -6.16 -20.93 14.50
CA GLY A 37 -7.14 -21.49 13.58
C GLY A 37 -6.56 -21.93 12.22
N ASN A 38 -5.23 -21.96 12.06
CA ASN A 38 -4.57 -22.22 10.80
C ASN A 38 -3.84 -23.58 10.76
N PHE A 39 -3.71 -24.14 9.57
CA PHE A 39 -2.70 -25.17 9.32
C PHE A 39 -1.32 -24.52 9.30
N GLU A 40 -0.36 -25.14 9.94
CA GLU A 40 1.02 -24.66 10.01
C GLU A 40 2.01 -25.78 9.68
N GLY A 41 3.15 -25.38 9.11
CA GLY A 41 4.26 -26.27 8.79
C GLY A 41 5.56 -25.75 9.37
N TYR A 42 6.52 -26.67 9.60
CA TYR A 42 7.87 -26.34 10.02
C TYR A 42 8.82 -26.39 8.82
N ASP A 43 9.47 -25.25 8.50
CA ASP A 43 10.33 -25.07 7.33
C ASP A 43 11.80 -25.49 7.57
N GLY A 44 12.14 -25.86 8.79
CA GLY A 44 13.50 -26.16 9.25
C GLY A 44 14.06 -25.11 10.20
N SER A 45 13.44 -23.92 10.28
CA SER A 45 13.82 -22.83 11.18
C SER A 45 12.66 -22.39 12.07
N SER A 46 11.44 -22.34 11.54
CA SER A 46 10.27 -21.82 12.23
C SER A 46 8.97 -22.50 11.81
N TRP A 47 7.95 -22.36 12.68
CA TRP A 47 6.58 -22.71 12.36
C TRP A 47 5.88 -21.57 11.64
N GLY A 48 5.40 -21.79 10.41
CA GLY A 48 4.68 -20.84 9.59
C GLY A 48 3.29 -21.35 9.15
N SER A 49 2.36 -20.45 8.86
CA SER A 49 1.06 -20.82 8.30
C SER A 49 1.22 -21.44 6.91
N LEU A 50 0.56 -22.58 6.68
CA LEU A 50 0.44 -23.20 5.34
C LEU A 50 -0.69 -22.64 4.52
N ALA A 51 -1.69 -22.01 5.15
CA ALA A 51 -2.58 -21.12 4.44
C ALA A 51 -1.71 -19.94 4.00
N GLY A 52 -1.47 -19.81 2.72
CA GLY A 52 -0.93 -18.57 2.18
C GLY A 52 -1.69 -17.43 2.82
N SER A 53 -1.02 -16.36 3.19
CA SER A 53 -1.72 -15.19 3.69
C SER A 53 -2.81 -14.89 2.68
N THR A 54 -4.06 -14.97 3.10
CA THR A 54 -5.23 -14.61 2.30
C THR A 54 -5.34 -13.08 2.17
N SER A 55 -4.22 -12.40 2.27
CA SER A 55 -4.04 -11.15 1.57
C SER A 55 -3.94 -11.55 0.11
N ALA A 56 -5.07 -11.66 -0.56
CA ALA A 56 -5.10 -11.57 -2.00
C ALA A 56 -4.48 -10.21 -2.34
N SER A 57 -3.16 -10.19 -2.45
CA SER A 57 -2.42 -9.18 -3.15
C SER A 57 -2.78 -9.41 -4.61
N GLU A 58 -3.90 -8.85 -5.03
CA GLU A 58 -4.28 -8.82 -6.45
C GLU A 58 -3.37 -7.85 -7.23
N ASP A 59 -2.41 -7.27 -6.55
CA ASP A 59 -1.37 -6.46 -7.17
C ASP A 59 -0.02 -6.89 -6.61
N SER A 60 0.85 -7.41 -7.46
CA SER A 60 2.23 -7.78 -7.14
C SER A 60 3.11 -6.57 -6.81
N ASP A 61 2.55 -5.39 -6.73
CA ASP A 61 3.17 -4.19 -6.21
C ASP A 61 3.01 -4.19 -4.67
N ASN A 62 3.98 -4.79 -4.01
CA ASN A 62 4.01 -5.24 -2.61
C ASN A 62 3.94 -4.13 -1.55
N THR A 63 3.36 -2.97 -1.86
CA THR A 63 3.22 -1.84 -0.93
C THR A 63 1.80 -1.32 -0.78
N ALA A 64 0.82 -1.93 -1.41
CA ALA A 64 -0.56 -1.48 -1.31
C ALA A 64 -1.25 -2.02 -0.04
N THR A 65 -1.55 -1.14 0.88
CA THR A 65 -2.39 -1.45 2.05
C THR A 65 -3.84 -1.14 1.72
N LYS A 66 -4.72 -2.14 1.87
CA LYS A 66 -6.17 -1.98 1.68
C LYS A 66 -6.85 -1.70 3.02
N THR A 67 -7.59 -0.63 3.09
CA THR A 67 -8.41 -0.26 4.25
C THR A 67 -9.86 -0.06 3.81
N LYS A 68 -10.80 -0.71 4.48
CA LYS A 68 -12.25 -0.47 4.32
C LYS A 68 -12.80 0.10 5.63
N VAL A 69 -13.47 1.25 5.55
CA VAL A 69 -14.03 1.96 6.70
C VAL A 69 -15.46 2.40 6.41
N GLN A 70 -16.32 2.27 7.43
CA GLN A 70 -17.64 2.90 7.42
C GLN A 70 -17.46 4.39 7.73
N ILE A 71 -18.01 5.25 6.87
CA ILE A 71 -17.94 6.70 6.99
C ILE A 71 -19.33 7.21 7.32
N GLY A 72 -19.41 8.01 8.38
CA GLY A 72 -20.64 8.70 8.74
C GLY A 72 -20.56 10.18 8.45
N THR A 73 -21.50 10.93 9.02
CA THR A 73 -21.55 12.41 8.96
C THR A 73 -20.55 13.09 9.89
N SER A 74 -19.77 12.31 10.64
CA SER A 74 -18.63 12.77 11.44
C SER A 74 -17.32 12.34 10.82
N VAL A 75 -16.27 13.15 10.99
CA VAL A 75 -14.94 12.84 10.45
C VAL A 75 -14.37 11.61 11.14
N VAL A 76 -13.98 10.60 10.35
CA VAL A 76 -13.32 9.37 10.82
C VAL A 76 -11.96 9.18 10.16
N ASN A 77 -11.06 8.46 10.83
CA ASN A 77 -9.80 8.06 10.24
C ASN A 77 -10.04 6.89 9.28
N ILE A 78 -9.57 7.02 8.05
CA ILE A 78 -9.61 5.98 7.03
C ILE A 78 -8.33 5.16 7.08
N ASP A 79 -7.18 5.86 7.16
CA ASP A 79 -5.87 5.22 7.23
C ASP A 79 -4.89 6.08 8.02
N THR A 80 -3.88 5.44 8.60
CA THR A 80 -2.82 6.11 9.38
C THR A 80 -1.48 5.45 9.14
N TRP A 81 -0.41 6.26 9.11
CA TRP A 81 0.98 5.79 9.02
C TRP A 81 1.92 6.79 9.69
N THR A 82 3.07 6.30 10.19
CA THR A 82 4.01 7.16 10.92
C THR A 82 4.76 8.08 9.98
N THR A 83 4.99 9.32 10.40
CA THR A 83 5.79 10.30 9.64
C THR A 83 7.22 9.85 9.42
N SER A 84 7.71 8.89 10.22
CA SER A 84 9.04 8.31 10.09
C SER A 84 9.12 7.15 9.09
N SER A 85 8.00 6.64 8.58
CA SER A 85 8.00 5.47 7.67
C SER A 85 8.08 5.87 6.20
N TYR A 86 7.32 6.88 5.80
CA TYR A 86 7.18 7.27 4.40
C TYR A 86 7.11 8.78 4.28
N TRP A 87 7.53 9.32 3.12
CA TRP A 87 7.41 10.75 2.82
C TRP A 87 6.05 11.13 2.26
N GLY A 88 5.36 10.15 1.68
CA GLY A 88 4.03 10.37 1.12
C GLY A 88 3.31 9.06 0.82
N ALA A 89 2.12 9.21 0.29
CA ALA A 89 1.29 8.09 -0.14
C ALA A 89 0.39 8.49 -1.32
N LYS A 90 0.13 7.53 -2.19
CA LYS A 90 -0.95 7.58 -3.17
C LYS A 90 -2.07 6.66 -2.70
N TYR A 91 -3.31 7.15 -2.78
CA TYR A 91 -4.49 6.32 -2.58
C TYR A 91 -5.31 6.27 -3.86
N ASN A 92 -5.73 5.06 -4.23
CA ASN A 92 -6.88 4.85 -5.09
C ASN A 92 -8.05 4.49 -4.17
N TYR A 93 -9.22 5.10 -4.33
CA TYR A 93 -10.35 4.80 -3.47
C TYR A 93 -11.62 4.52 -4.27
N VAL A 94 -12.50 3.73 -3.65
CA VAL A 94 -13.90 3.56 -4.05
C VAL A 94 -14.76 3.74 -2.81
N ALA A 95 -15.73 4.62 -2.89
CA ALA A 95 -16.76 4.84 -1.88
C ALA A 95 -18.12 4.38 -2.38
N TYR A 96 -18.96 3.95 -1.45
CA TYR A 96 -20.30 3.48 -1.72
C TYR A 96 -21.28 4.05 -0.69
N ASP A 97 -22.37 4.62 -1.16
CA ASP A 97 -23.51 5.02 -0.35
C ASP A 97 -24.58 3.93 -0.41
N GLU A 98 -24.79 3.25 0.71
CA GLU A 98 -25.71 2.11 0.80
C GLU A 98 -27.19 2.53 0.68
N VAL A 99 -27.53 3.79 1.01
CA VAL A 99 -28.91 4.27 0.95
C VAL A 99 -29.32 4.62 -0.47
N ASN A 100 -28.45 5.36 -1.17
CA ASN A 100 -28.76 5.84 -2.51
C ASN A 100 -28.25 4.91 -3.62
N GLY A 101 -27.42 3.92 -3.28
CA GLY A 101 -26.77 3.04 -4.26
C GLY A 101 -25.74 3.74 -5.11
N GLU A 102 -25.22 4.87 -4.64
CA GLU A 102 -24.27 5.71 -5.38
C GLU A 102 -22.82 5.29 -5.11
N MET A 103 -21.97 5.51 -6.09
CA MET A 103 -20.54 5.24 -6.02
C MET A 103 -19.74 6.50 -6.32
N GLN A 104 -18.60 6.63 -5.64
CA GLN A 104 -17.60 7.67 -5.91
C GLN A 104 -16.22 7.02 -5.92
N THR A 105 -15.37 7.42 -6.85
CA THR A 105 -13.98 6.97 -6.93
C THR A 105 -13.07 8.14 -7.29
N GLY A 106 -11.80 8.02 -6.94
CA GLY A 106 -10.79 9.02 -7.25
C GLY A 106 -9.39 8.59 -6.79
N ILE A 107 -8.46 9.51 -6.94
CA ILE A 107 -7.06 9.35 -6.55
C ILE A 107 -6.69 10.47 -5.61
N ILE A 108 -6.03 10.13 -4.49
CA ILE A 108 -5.51 11.10 -3.53
C ILE A 108 -4.00 10.93 -3.44
N HIS A 109 -3.27 12.04 -3.56
CA HIS A 109 -1.86 12.12 -3.19
C HIS A 109 -1.71 12.83 -1.86
N VAL A 110 -0.87 12.29 -0.99
CA VAL A 110 -0.54 12.85 0.32
C VAL A 110 0.98 12.94 0.46
N VAL A 111 1.46 14.10 0.90
CA VAL A 111 2.85 14.31 1.34
C VAL A 111 2.85 15.06 2.66
N HIS A 112 3.96 15.03 3.38
CA HIS A 112 4.10 15.75 4.64
C HIS A 112 5.54 16.22 4.88
N ASP A 113 5.69 17.24 5.71
CA ASP A 113 6.97 17.77 6.21
C ASP A 113 7.28 17.36 7.66
N SER A 114 6.64 16.30 8.16
CA SER A 114 6.65 15.79 9.54
C SER A 114 5.83 16.63 10.54
N THR A 115 5.39 17.82 10.20
CA THR A 115 4.55 18.70 11.03
C THR A 115 3.19 18.93 10.41
N THR A 116 3.13 19.06 9.11
CA THR A 116 1.91 19.32 8.33
C THR A 116 1.77 18.29 7.22
N ALA A 117 0.57 17.81 6.99
CA ALA A 117 0.25 16.97 5.85
C ALA A 117 -0.54 17.76 4.80
N TYR A 118 -0.23 17.49 3.54
CA TYR A 118 -0.81 18.12 2.36
C TYR A 118 -1.43 17.04 1.48
N MET A 119 -2.56 17.36 0.85
CA MET A 119 -3.18 16.43 -0.10
C MET A 119 -3.66 17.14 -1.35
N SER A 120 -3.72 16.37 -2.43
CA SER A 120 -4.50 16.70 -3.61
C SER A 120 -5.37 15.50 -3.99
N GLU A 121 -6.60 15.80 -4.41
CA GLU A 121 -7.54 14.81 -4.92
C GLU A 121 -7.86 15.14 -6.38
N TYR A 122 -7.89 14.12 -7.24
CA TYR A 122 -8.16 14.30 -8.67
C TYR A 122 -8.79 13.04 -9.28
N GLY A 123 -9.33 13.21 -10.49
CA GLY A 123 -9.98 12.12 -11.21
C GLY A 123 -11.25 11.63 -10.51
N ILE A 124 -11.94 12.49 -9.78
CA ILE A 124 -13.17 12.15 -9.09
C ILE A 124 -14.25 11.80 -10.12
N THR A 125 -14.83 10.63 -9.96
CA THR A 125 -15.97 10.16 -10.75
C THR A 125 -17.02 9.64 -9.79
N HIS A 126 -18.28 9.97 -10.02
CA HIS A 126 -19.40 9.50 -9.19
C HIS A 126 -20.64 9.22 -10.03
N THR A 127 -21.52 8.35 -9.53
CA THR A 127 -22.77 7.98 -10.21
C THR A 127 -23.94 8.88 -9.81
N GLY A 128 -23.83 9.57 -8.68
CA GLY A 128 -24.85 10.48 -8.16
C GLY A 128 -24.81 11.88 -8.78
N SER A 129 -25.65 12.76 -8.30
CA SER A 129 -25.72 14.17 -8.73
C SER A 129 -24.58 15.03 -8.15
N SER A 130 -23.95 14.59 -7.07
CA SER A 130 -22.87 15.28 -6.36
C SER A 130 -21.93 14.30 -5.69
N ILE A 131 -20.74 14.76 -5.31
CA ILE A 131 -19.85 13.99 -4.43
C ILE A 131 -20.50 13.85 -3.05
N PHE A 132 -20.42 12.65 -2.47
CA PHE A 132 -21.01 12.35 -1.16
C PHE A 132 -19.95 12.09 -0.07
N LEU A 133 -18.69 11.98 -0.44
CA LEU A 133 -17.56 11.78 0.46
C LEU A 133 -16.46 12.81 0.19
N THR A 134 -15.97 13.43 1.25
CA THR A 134 -14.85 14.39 1.21
C THR A 134 -13.73 13.92 2.12
N PHE A 135 -12.48 14.25 1.73
CA PHE A 135 -11.28 13.83 2.45
C PHE A 135 -10.52 15.02 3.02
N THR A 136 -9.81 14.75 4.11
CA THR A 136 -8.83 15.66 4.70
C THR A 136 -7.63 14.86 5.20
N VAL A 137 -6.49 15.54 5.37
CA VAL A 137 -5.29 14.96 5.99
C VAL A 137 -4.82 15.85 7.12
N ASP A 138 -4.26 15.23 8.14
CA ASP A 138 -3.58 15.93 9.22
C ASP A 138 -2.45 15.06 9.81
N ILE A 139 -1.67 15.66 10.72
CA ILE A 139 -0.70 14.93 11.55
C ILE A 139 -1.13 15.02 13.01
N SER A 140 -1.14 13.87 13.68
CA SER A 140 -1.44 13.79 15.11
C SER A 140 -0.60 12.69 15.76
N GLY A 141 0.14 13.05 16.82
CA GLY A 141 0.96 12.09 17.56
C GLY A 141 2.06 11.43 16.75
N GLY A 142 2.60 12.11 15.71
CA GLY A 142 3.61 11.56 14.82
C GLY A 142 3.03 10.65 13.70
N TYR A 143 1.71 10.67 13.51
CA TYR A 143 1.02 9.90 12.46
C TYR A 143 0.37 10.84 11.45
N VAL A 144 0.59 10.61 10.19
CA VAL A 144 -0.24 11.13 9.10
C VAL A 144 -1.55 10.36 9.09
N ARG A 145 -2.68 11.07 9.01
CA ARG A 145 -4.01 10.47 8.98
C ARG A 145 -4.75 10.92 7.73
N LEU A 146 -5.19 9.97 6.91
CA LEU A 146 -6.21 10.20 5.91
C LEU A 146 -7.56 10.09 6.58
N ARG A 147 -8.38 11.12 6.50
CA ARG A 147 -9.67 11.22 7.16
C ARG A 147 -10.77 11.49 6.14
N GLY A 148 -11.98 11.08 6.45
CA GLY A 148 -13.13 11.31 5.58
C GLY A 148 -14.37 11.63 6.36
N VAL A 149 -15.29 12.33 5.69
CA VAL A 149 -16.65 12.59 6.16
C VAL A 149 -17.60 12.40 4.99
N GLY A 150 -18.68 11.67 5.23
CA GLY A 150 -19.75 11.44 4.27
C GLY A 150 -20.94 12.33 4.54
N ASP A 151 -21.88 12.35 3.63
CA ASP A 151 -23.17 13.05 3.75
C ASP A 151 -24.23 12.19 4.43
N SER A 152 -23.98 10.89 4.60
CA SER A 152 -24.86 9.89 5.19
C SER A 152 -24.15 9.03 6.23
N THR A 153 -24.90 8.41 7.13
CA THR A 153 -24.37 7.48 8.15
C THR A 153 -24.04 6.09 7.59
N THR A 154 -24.37 5.83 6.34
CA THR A 154 -24.23 4.51 5.70
C THR A 154 -23.18 4.46 4.58
N ASN A 155 -22.41 5.52 4.45
CA ASN A 155 -21.34 5.56 3.46
C ASN A 155 -20.17 4.67 3.90
N SER A 156 -19.55 4.00 2.95
CA SER A 156 -18.33 3.24 3.16
C SER A 156 -17.27 3.63 2.14
N VAL A 157 -15.99 3.53 2.52
CA VAL A 157 -14.86 3.72 1.61
C VAL A 157 -13.90 2.56 1.70
N THR A 158 -13.40 2.14 0.55
CA THR A 158 -12.24 1.27 0.44
C THR A 158 -11.11 2.06 -0.19
N ALA A 159 -10.02 2.23 0.54
CA ALA A 159 -8.82 2.94 0.10
C ALA A 159 -7.65 1.96 -0.05
N PHE A 160 -6.93 2.09 -1.15
CA PHE A 160 -5.72 1.34 -1.45
C PHE A 160 -4.54 2.30 -1.39
N ARG A 161 -3.67 2.13 -0.39
CA ARG A 161 -2.48 2.95 -0.22
C ARG A 161 -1.29 2.32 -0.91
N THR A 162 -0.60 3.10 -1.75
CA THR A 162 0.78 2.86 -2.16
C THR A 162 1.66 3.86 -1.42
N ALA A 163 2.56 3.38 -0.59
CA ALA A 163 3.51 4.21 0.14
C ALA A 163 4.59 4.75 -0.82
N LEU A 164 5.07 5.97 -0.57
CA LEU A 164 6.01 6.67 -1.43
C LEU A 164 7.19 7.18 -0.61
N GLY A 165 8.39 6.78 -1.03
CA GLY A 165 9.63 7.09 -0.33
C GLY A 165 9.76 6.34 0.99
N SER A 166 10.96 6.31 1.54
CA SER A 166 11.24 5.76 2.86
C SER A 166 12.13 6.73 3.61
N SER A 167 11.83 6.96 4.89
CA SER A 167 12.68 7.79 5.75
C SER A 167 13.94 7.04 6.22
N SER A 168 14.03 5.74 5.99
CA SER A 168 15.21 4.96 6.33
C SER A 168 16.12 4.81 5.11
N SER A 169 17.36 5.21 5.24
CA SER A 169 18.43 4.96 4.26
C SER A 169 18.72 3.46 4.03
N ALA A 170 17.94 2.57 4.65
CA ALA A 170 18.07 1.13 4.55
C ALA A 170 17.28 0.50 3.40
N ASP A 171 16.54 1.28 2.62
CA ASP A 171 15.70 0.75 1.54
C ASP A 171 16.43 0.54 0.20
N SER A 172 17.76 0.51 0.23
CA SER A 172 18.57 0.07 -0.91
C SER A 172 18.47 -1.44 -1.21
N SER A 173 17.72 -2.19 -0.39
CA SER A 173 17.48 -3.63 -0.57
C SER A 173 16.03 -3.99 -0.82
N SER A 174 15.19 -3.01 -1.10
CA SER A 174 13.80 -3.27 -1.49
C SER A 174 13.79 -4.09 -2.78
N THR A 175 13.17 -5.26 -2.72
CA THR A 175 12.84 -6.09 -3.88
C THR A 175 11.77 -5.45 -4.77
N ASN A 176 11.52 -4.16 -4.61
CA ASN A 176 10.63 -3.40 -5.45
C ASN A 176 11.34 -3.13 -6.79
N THR A 177 11.08 -3.97 -7.77
CA THR A 177 11.62 -3.90 -9.13
C THR A 177 11.09 -2.68 -9.89
N GLY A 178 11.35 -1.50 -9.44
CA GLY A 178 10.85 -0.27 -10.07
C GLY A 178 11.09 0.98 -9.23
N LEU A 179 11.69 0.85 -8.05
CA LEU A 179 12.08 2.00 -7.25
C LEU A 179 13.47 2.48 -7.65
N THR A 180 13.56 3.69 -8.16
CA THR A 180 14.84 4.38 -8.40
C THR A 180 14.96 5.53 -7.42
N LEU A 181 16.00 5.52 -6.59
CA LEU A 181 16.36 6.64 -5.73
C LEU A 181 17.50 7.42 -6.39
N VAL A 182 17.29 8.70 -6.64
CA VAL A 182 18.31 9.61 -7.12
C VAL A 182 18.55 10.67 -6.05
N SER A 183 19.75 10.75 -5.53
CA SER A 183 20.16 11.77 -4.58
C SER A 183 20.84 12.96 -5.29
N ASP A 184 20.83 14.11 -4.64
CA ASP A 184 21.58 15.28 -5.04
C ASP A 184 21.27 15.80 -6.45
N LEU A 185 19.97 15.93 -6.75
CA LEU A 185 19.51 16.64 -7.94
C LEU A 185 19.89 18.12 -7.79
N ASP A 186 20.77 18.59 -8.68
CA ASP A 186 21.14 19.99 -8.77
C ASP A 186 20.42 20.70 -9.93
N SER A 187 20.87 21.89 -10.29
CA SER A 187 20.31 22.67 -11.41
C SER A 187 20.65 22.10 -12.78
N SER A 188 21.46 21.05 -12.87
CA SER A 188 21.79 20.36 -14.10
C SER A 188 20.79 19.24 -14.39
N GLN A 189 20.63 18.90 -15.66
CA GLN A 189 19.76 17.82 -16.07
C GLN A 189 20.35 16.46 -15.66
N THR A 190 19.64 15.73 -14.78
CA THR A 190 20.04 14.40 -14.31
C THR A 190 19.04 13.36 -14.82
N SER A 191 19.53 12.23 -15.34
CA SER A 191 18.69 11.11 -15.73
C SER A 191 18.22 10.37 -14.48
N LEU A 192 16.91 10.33 -14.25
CA LEU A 192 16.28 9.63 -13.11
C LEU A 192 16.14 8.14 -13.36
N ASP A 193 15.82 7.77 -14.59
CA ASP A 193 15.67 6.38 -15.02
C ASP A 193 15.97 6.27 -16.52
N THR A 194 16.35 5.07 -16.95
CA THR A 194 16.63 4.79 -18.34
C THR A 194 15.97 3.45 -18.73
N THR A 195 15.00 3.51 -19.62
CA THR A 195 14.31 2.33 -20.14
C THR A 195 14.62 2.11 -21.63
N ALA A 196 14.86 0.85 -22.01
CA ALA A 196 15.10 0.52 -23.42
C ALA A 196 13.79 0.66 -24.22
N PHE A 197 13.79 1.50 -25.26
CA PHE A 197 12.63 1.72 -26.12
C PHE A 197 12.18 0.46 -26.88
N ALA A 198 13.04 -0.55 -27.01
CA ALA A 198 12.68 -1.83 -27.57
C ALA A 198 11.78 -2.68 -26.66
N THR A 199 11.78 -2.40 -25.35
CA THR A 199 11.05 -3.18 -24.35
C THR A 199 9.67 -2.59 -24.06
N TYR A 200 9.58 -1.25 -23.97
CA TYR A 200 8.34 -0.57 -23.59
C TYR A 200 7.99 0.55 -24.56
N ARG A 201 6.70 0.72 -24.86
CA ARG A 201 6.19 1.85 -25.68
C ARG A 201 5.80 3.05 -24.84
N GLY A 202 5.64 2.86 -23.57
CA GLY A 202 5.36 3.91 -22.62
C GLY A 202 5.60 3.44 -21.18
N VAL A 203 5.88 4.39 -20.32
CA VAL A 203 6.10 4.17 -18.88
C VAL A 203 5.35 5.22 -18.09
N SER A 204 4.96 4.87 -16.87
CA SER A 204 4.33 5.78 -15.93
C SER A 204 5.14 5.77 -14.64
N TYR A 205 5.59 6.95 -14.23
CA TYR A 205 6.34 7.15 -13.00
C TYR A 205 5.46 7.87 -11.98
N LEU A 206 5.57 7.46 -10.74
CA LEU A 206 5.10 8.22 -9.59
C LEU A 206 6.34 8.66 -8.80
N CYS A 207 6.61 9.95 -8.81
CA CYS A 207 7.80 10.53 -8.22
C CYS A 207 7.45 11.27 -6.94
N VAL A 208 8.28 11.10 -5.90
CA VAL A 208 8.29 11.97 -4.73
C VAL A 208 9.63 12.67 -4.70
N ALA A 209 9.62 14.00 -4.74
CA ALA A 209 10.80 14.81 -4.58
C ALA A 209 10.83 15.42 -3.18
N GLN A 210 11.99 15.43 -2.57
CA GLN A 210 12.27 16.13 -1.31
C GLN A 210 13.28 17.24 -1.59
N ASN A 211 12.94 18.46 -1.19
CA ASN A 211 13.93 19.52 -1.06
C ASN A 211 14.57 19.41 0.32
N ALA A 212 15.86 19.07 0.35
CA ALA A 212 16.64 18.92 1.58
C ALA A 212 16.92 20.27 2.30
N GLY A 213 16.41 21.35 1.77
CA GLY A 213 16.66 22.69 2.28
C GLY A 213 18.05 23.23 1.85
N SER A 214 18.07 24.41 1.26
CA SER A 214 19.28 25.20 1.21
C SER A 214 19.66 25.62 2.63
N THR A 215 20.92 25.87 2.89
CA THR A 215 21.43 26.38 4.19
C THR A 215 20.71 27.66 4.66
N ASP A 216 19.93 28.31 3.80
CA ASP A 216 19.19 29.54 4.06
C ASP A 216 17.66 29.34 4.14
N ASP A 217 17.14 28.14 3.77
CA ASP A 217 15.70 27.83 3.87
C ASP A 217 15.49 26.64 4.80
N SER A 218 14.97 26.92 5.98
CA SER A 218 14.66 25.91 7.01
C SER A 218 13.43 25.05 6.66
N THR A 219 12.81 25.24 5.51
CA THR A 219 11.62 24.51 5.08
C THR A 219 11.98 23.33 4.20
N VAL A 220 11.82 22.12 4.72
CA VAL A 220 11.84 20.88 3.94
C VAL A 220 10.52 20.80 3.16
N GLY A 221 10.61 20.88 1.84
CA GLY A 221 9.44 20.72 0.96
C GLY A 221 9.39 19.34 0.34
N TYR A 222 8.21 18.82 0.14
CA TYR A 222 7.95 17.58 -0.59
C TYR A 222 7.00 17.84 -1.74
N GLU A 223 7.24 17.17 -2.86
CA GLU A 223 6.38 17.20 -4.03
C GLU A 223 6.11 15.78 -4.51
N ILE A 224 4.89 15.53 -4.96
CA ILE A 224 4.51 14.28 -5.61
C ILE A 224 4.01 14.58 -7.02
N VAL A 225 4.58 13.87 -8.00
CA VAL A 225 4.27 14.06 -9.42
C VAL A 225 4.09 12.71 -10.09
N LYS A 226 3.08 12.61 -10.94
CA LYS A 226 2.93 11.49 -11.87
C LYS A 226 3.39 11.93 -13.25
N ILE A 227 4.37 11.21 -13.81
CA ILE A 227 4.92 11.43 -15.14
C ILE A 227 4.53 10.25 -16.04
N ASN A 228 3.94 10.55 -17.20
CA ASN A 228 3.72 9.54 -18.24
C ASN A 228 4.61 9.89 -19.43
N ALA A 229 5.45 8.95 -19.83
CA ALA A 229 6.30 9.09 -21.00
C ALA A 229 5.95 8.03 -22.04
N THR A 230 5.85 8.44 -23.31
CA THR A 230 5.63 7.55 -24.46
C THR A 230 6.62 7.89 -25.54
N HIS A 231 6.97 6.92 -26.40
CA HIS A 231 7.88 7.15 -27.51
C HIS A 231 7.42 6.42 -28.77
N ASN A 232 7.86 6.91 -29.92
CA ASN A 232 7.58 6.33 -31.24
C ASN A 232 8.70 5.39 -31.75
N GLY A 233 9.73 5.15 -30.95
CA GLY A 233 10.91 4.37 -31.30
C GLY A 233 12.15 5.19 -31.64
N THR A 234 12.03 6.52 -31.77
CA THR A 234 13.12 7.45 -32.09
C THR A 234 13.18 8.65 -31.16
N THR A 235 12.04 9.12 -30.67
CA THR A 235 11.91 10.27 -29.74
C THR A 235 10.90 9.97 -28.66
N ALA A 236 11.15 10.48 -27.47
CA ALA A 236 10.22 10.47 -26.33
C ALA A 236 9.54 11.84 -26.16
#